data_7ea4cf9eb8d5daaca6861f3d021b7a91
#
_entry.id   7ea4cf9eb8d5daaca6861f3d021b7a91
#
_cell.length_a   1.000
_cell.length_b   1.000
_cell.length_c   1.000
_cell.angle_alpha   90.00
_cell.angle_beta   90.00
_cell.angle_gamma   90.00
#
_symmetry.space_group_name_H-M   'P 1'
#
loop_
_entity.id
_entity.type
_entity.pdbx_description
1 polymer ?
#
loop_
_entity_poly.entity_id
_entity_poly.type
_entity_poly.pdbx_seq_one_letter_code
_entity_poly.pdbx_strand_id
1 'polypeptide(L)'
;MNILSILLFSFALLTDTHISSSNPRPMEDLQRSIAEINQNPAIEFVVVTGDLSENGDRASIQAIKDALDQLHVPFYAASGNHETTWSESGVMDFSRVFGDSRFAFTHNGMYFIGFNSGPVIRMADGHVAPQDIAWLKHNLDSVSAAGDAPIFVFTHYPLRNGDVDNWYEVTDV
;
A
#
# COMPACT_ATOMS: atom_id res chain seq x y z
N MET A 1 4.72 -39.19 -8.28
CA MET A 1 4.85 -37.99 -9.13
C MET A 1 3.96 -36.94 -8.50
N ASN A 2 4.54 -36.02 -7.69
CA ASN A 2 3.73 -34.92 -7.12
C ASN A 2 3.45 -33.93 -8.24
N ILE A 3 2.19 -33.85 -8.62
CA ILE A 3 1.72 -32.75 -9.46
C ILE A 3 1.75 -31.50 -8.58
N LEU A 4 2.75 -30.65 -8.81
CA LEU A 4 2.79 -29.33 -8.23
C LEU A 4 1.59 -28.57 -8.78
N SER A 5 0.51 -28.47 -8.01
CA SER A 5 -0.61 -27.60 -8.36
C SER A 5 -0.08 -26.17 -8.33
N ILE A 6 0.18 -25.59 -9.50
CA ILE A 6 0.47 -24.17 -9.61
C ILE A 6 -0.87 -23.48 -9.27
N LEU A 7 -0.95 -22.90 -8.07
CA LEU A 7 -2.04 -22.01 -7.70
C LEU A 7 -1.84 -20.71 -8.47
N LEU A 8 -2.56 -20.57 -9.57
CA LEU A 8 -2.57 -19.35 -10.36
C LEU A 8 -3.63 -18.41 -9.77
N PHE A 9 -3.23 -17.26 -9.29
CA PHE A 9 -4.12 -16.18 -8.85
C PHE A 9 -3.61 -14.84 -9.38
N SER A 10 -4.45 -13.84 -9.35
CA SER A 10 -4.08 -12.47 -9.71
C SER A 10 -4.50 -11.51 -8.60
N PHE A 11 -3.77 -10.43 -8.45
CA PHE A 11 -4.17 -9.30 -7.63
C PHE A 11 -4.00 -8.01 -8.43
N ALA A 12 -4.75 -6.98 -8.06
CA ALA A 12 -4.58 -5.67 -8.64
C ALA A 12 -3.69 -4.80 -7.74
N LEU A 13 -2.86 -3.97 -8.36
CA LEU A 13 -2.07 -2.95 -7.68
C LEU A 13 -2.59 -1.58 -8.11
N LEU A 14 -2.98 -0.76 -7.13
CA LEU A 14 -3.36 0.64 -7.31
C LEU A 14 -2.34 1.52 -6.59
N THR A 15 -1.94 2.62 -7.21
CA THR A 15 -0.99 3.57 -6.63
C THR A 15 -1.25 4.95 -7.22
N ASP A 16 -0.84 6.01 -6.52
CA ASP A 16 -0.78 7.37 -7.03
C ASP A 16 -2.12 7.87 -7.62
N THR A 17 -3.20 7.65 -6.90
CA THR A 17 -4.53 8.09 -7.36
C THR A 17 -4.76 9.58 -7.23
N HIS A 18 -4.04 10.29 -6.35
CA HIS A 18 -4.03 11.75 -6.19
C HIS A 18 -5.43 12.40 -6.19
N ILE A 19 -6.35 11.80 -5.45
CA ILE A 19 -7.73 12.28 -5.39
C ILE A 19 -7.81 13.56 -4.59
N SER A 20 -8.54 14.55 -5.12
CA SER A 20 -8.78 15.82 -4.47
C SER A 20 -10.20 16.33 -4.77
N SER A 21 -10.70 17.23 -3.92
CA SER A 21 -11.99 17.89 -4.12
C SER A 21 -11.99 18.89 -5.30
N SER A 22 -10.82 19.35 -5.74
CA SER A 22 -10.66 20.32 -6.82
C SER A 22 -10.68 19.71 -8.22
N ASN A 23 -10.44 18.38 -8.33
CA ASN A 23 -10.40 17.67 -9.61
C ASN A 23 -11.17 16.35 -9.49
N PRO A 24 -12.32 16.18 -10.14
CA PRO A 24 -13.11 14.95 -10.05
C PRO A 24 -12.52 13.78 -10.84
N ARG A 25 -11.67 14.04 -11.83
CA ARG A 25 -11.20 13.01 -12.77
C ARG A 25 -10.48 11.83 -12.10
N PRO A 26 -9.56 12.02 -11.15
CA PRO A 26 -8.91 10.90 -10.47
C PRO A 26 -9.91 9.99 -9.74
N MET A 27 -10.97 10.53 -9.16
CA MET A 27 -12.03 9.73 -8.54
C MET A 27 -12.84 8.94 -9.58
N GLU A 28 -13.14 9.54 -10.73
CA GLU A 28 -13.80 8.84 -11.84
C GLU A 28 -12.94 7.69 -12.37
N ASP A 29 -11.62 7.90 -12.46
CA ASP A 29 -10.66 6.88 -12.90
C ASP A 29 -10.56 5.74 -11.87
N LEU A 30 -10.53 6.05 -10.57
CA LEU A 30 -10.56 5.04 -9.50
C LEU A 30 -11.86 4.21 -9.55
N GLN A 31 -13.01 4.86 -9.70
CA GLN A 31 -14.31 4.17 -9.79
C GLN A 31 -14.37 3.24 -11.01
N ARG A 32 -13.78 3.65 -12.15
CA ARG A 32 -13.67 2.80 -13.33
C ARG A 32 -12.77 1.60 -13.07
N SER A 33 -11.61 1.82 -12.45
CA SER A 33 -10.70 0.72 -12.07
C SER A 33 -11.37 -0.28 -11.12
N ILE A 34 -12.13 0.19 -10.14
CA ILE A 34 -12.91 -0.65 -9.23
C ILE A 34 -13.94 -1.48 -10.02
N ALA A 35 -14.65 -0.86 -10.96
CA ALA A 35 -15.63 -1.57 -11.79
C ALA A 35 -14.97 -2.65 -12.66
N GLU A 36 -13.79 -2.38 -13.24
CA GLU A 36 -13.01 -3.35 -14.03
C GLU A 36 -12.49 -4.50 -13.16
N ILE A 37 -11.99 -4.19 -11.96
CA ILE A 37 -11.54 -5.21 -10.99
C ILE A 37 -12.71 -6.11 -10.61
N ASN A 38 -13.86 -5.55 -10.28
CA ASN A 38 -15.06 -6.31 -9.89
C ASN A 38 -15.61 -7.21 -11.01
N GLN A 39 -15.30 -6.91 -12.28
CA GLN A 39 -15.67 -7.74 -13.43
C GLN A 39 -14.65 -8.85 -13.72
N ASN A 40 -13.47 -8.82 -13.12
CA ASN A 40 -12.44 -9.81 -13.37
C ASN A 40 -12.36 -10.85 -12.23
N PRO A 41 -12.95 -12.03 -12.37
CA PRO A 41 -12.97 -13.04 -11.32
C PRO A 41 -11.60 -13.67 -11.00
N ALA A 42 -10.55 -13.36 -11.79
CA ALA A 42 -9.20 -13.82 -11.49
C ALA A 42 -8.50 -12.96 -10.45
N ILE A 43 -9.00 -11.75 -10.17
CA ILE A 43 -8.44 -10.88 -9.14
C ILE A 43 -9.05 -11.28 -7.80
N GLU A 44 -8.19 -11.68 -6.86
CA GLU A 44 -8.61 -12.19 -5.57
C GLU A 44 -8.45 -11.16 -4.44
N PHE A 45 -7.62 -10.13 -4.63
CA PHE A 45 -7.46 -8.99 -3.73
C PHE A 45 -6.83 -7.80 -4.44
N VAL A 46 -6.82 -6.65 -3.77
CA VAL A 46 -6.20 -5.42 -4.24
C VAL A 46 -5.16 -4.93 -3.23
N VAL A 47 -4.02 -4.49 -3.71
CA VAL A 47 -3.01 -3.78 -2.92
C VAL A 47 -2.99 -2.32 -3.35
N VAL A 48 -2.92 -1.40 -2.39
CA VAL A 48 -2.87 0.04 -2.61
C VAL A 48 -1.62 0.58 -1.94
N THR A 49 -0.71 1.20 -2.72
CA THR A 49 0.64 1.54 -2.25
C THR A 49 0.89 3.04 -2.07
N GLY A 50 -0.14 3.81 -1.72
CA GLY A 50 0.03 5.19 -1.31
C GLY A 50 -0.25 6.24 -2.36
N ASP A 51 -0.10 7.50 -1.97
CA ASP A 51 -0.46 8.73 -2.71
C ASP A 51 -1.91 8.67 -3.23
N LEU A 52 -2.80 8.28 -2.32
CA LEU A 52 -4.23 8.12 -2.59
C LEU A 52 -4.90 9.47 -2.77
N SER A 53 -4.56 10.44 -1.93
CA SER A 53 -5.10 11.80 -1.97
C SER A 53 -4.01 12.81 -2.31
N GLU A 54 -4.39 13.91 -2.96
CA GLU A 54 -3.45 14.98 -3.35
C GLU A 54 -2.86 15.72 -2.13
N ASN A 55 -3.62 15.88 -1.05
CA ASN A 55 -3.22 16.67 0.10
C ASN A 55 -3.24 15.91 1.43
N GLY A 56 -3.48 14.61 1.42
CA GLY A 56 -3.60 13.81 2.62
C GLY A 56 -4.72 14.24 3.56
N ASP A 57 -5.71 15.01 3.07
CA ASP A 57 -6.82 15.47 3.88
C ASP A 57 -7.85 14.37 4.16
N ARG A 58 -8.40 14.41 5.35
CA ARG A 58 -9.32 13.37 5.83
C ARG A 58 -10.56 13.17 4.95
N ALA A 59 -11.09 14.23 4.35
CA ALA A 59 -12.29 14.13 3.52
C ALA A 59 -12.00 13.37 2.23
N SER A 60 -10.88 13.68 1.57
CA SER A 60 -10.42 12.95 0.38
C SER A 60 -10.08 11.49 0.71
N ILE A 61 -9.37 11.24 1.81
CA ILE A 61 -9.03 9.88 2.27
C ILE A 61 -10.30 9.08 2.56
N GLN A 62 -11.31 9.67 3.20
CA GLN A 62 -12.59 9.00 3.46
C GLN A 62 -13.34 8.69 2.16
N ALA A 63 -13.39 9.63 1.22
CA ALA A 63 -14.05 9.40 -0.07
C ALA A 63 -13.38 8.26 -0.87
N ILE A 64 -12.05 8.16 -0.78
CA ILE A 64 -11.29 7.05 -1.38
C ILE A 64 -11.64 5.72 -0.72
N LYS A 65 -11.68 5.70 0.62
CA LYS A 65 -12.08 4.51 1.37
C LYS A 65 -13.48 4.05 0.99
N ASP A 66 -14.43 4.98 0.90
CA ASP A 66 -15.82 4.70 0.51
C ASP A 66 -15.91 4.15 -0.92
N ALA A 67 -15.03 4.61 -1.82
CA ALA A 67 -14.93 4.05 -3.17
C ALA A 67 -14.33 2.64 -3.15
N LEU A 68 -13.22 2.43 -2.46
CA LEU A 68 -12.56 1.12 -2.33
C LEU A 68 -13.45 0.08 -1.63
N ASP A 69 -14.34 0.50 -0.73
CA ASP A 69 -15.32 -0.39 -0.09
C ASP A 69 -16.36 -0.97 -1.06
N GLN A 70 -16.41 -0.49 -2.31
CA GLN A 70 -17.21 -1.07 -3.38
C GLN A 70 -16.53 -2.24 -4.11
N LEU A 71 -15.28 -2.54 -3.78
CA LEU A 71 -14.61 -3.75 -4.28
C LEU A 71 -15.31 -5.00 -3.75
N HIS A 72 -15.46 -6.00 -4.62
CA HIS A 72 -16.01 -7.31 -4.25
C HIS A 72 -14.97 -8.24 -3.61
N VAL A 73 -13.71 -7.83 -3.63
CA VAL A 73 -12.57 -8.54 -3.04
C VAL A 73 -11.92 -7.68 -1.95
N PRO A 74 -11.20 -8.28 -1.00
CA PRO A 74 -10.50 -7.51 0.02
C PRO A 74 -9.43 -6.61 -0.58
N PHE A 75 -9.16 -5.47 0.08
CA PHE A 75 -8.05 -4.61 -0.26
C PHE A 75 -7.20 -4.29 0.97
N TYR A 76 -5.93 -3.98 0.72
CA TYR A 76 -4.92 -3.68 1.72
C TYR A 76 -4.17 -2.43 1.28
N ALA A 77 -4.05 -1.45 2.17
CA ALA A 77 -3.49 -0.14 1.81
C ALA A 77 -2.33 0.25 2.72
N ALA A 78 -1.29 0.82 2.12
CA ALA A 78 -0.23 1.55 2.80
C ALA A 78 -0.26 3.02 2.37
N SER A 79 0.24 3.91 3.22
CA SER A 79 0.30 5.34 2.93
C SER A 79 1.49 5.69 2.04
N GLY A 80 1.37 6.77 1.26
CA GLY A 80 2.45 7.41 0.51
C GLY A 80 2.90 8.72 1.15
N ASN A 81 3.69 9.51 0.43
CA ASN A 81 4.20 10.78 0.94
C ASN A 81 3.11 11.86 1.02
N HIS A 82 2.09 11.81 0.18
CA HIS A 82 0.97 12.74 0.27
C HIS A 82 0.16 12.56 1.55
N GLU A 83 0.06 11.35 2.07
CA GLU A 83 -0.58 11.07 3.36
C GLU A 83 0.33 11.35 4.56
N THR A 84 1.63 11.49 4.37
CA THR A 84 2.58 11.71 5.48
C THR A 84 3.14 13.13 5.49
N THR A 85 3.84 13.56 4.43
CA THR A 85 4.55 14.84 4.36
C THR A 85 3.63 16.03 4.09
N TRP A 86 2.70 15.85 3.15
CA TRP A 86 1.81 16.93 2.69
C TRP A 86 0.55 17.05 3.53
N SER A 87 0.21 16.04 4.29
CA SER A 87 -0.92 16.06 5.22
C SER A 87 -0.62 16.91 6.45
N GLU A 88 -1.55 17.76 6.84
CA GLU A 88 -1.47 18.52 8.11
C GLU A 88 -1.47 17.61 9.34
N SER A 89 -2.07 16.43 9.24
CA SER A 89 -2.13 15.44 10.32
C SER A 89 -0.98 14.43 10.29
N GLY A 90 -0.08 14.50 9.30
CA GLY A 90 0.82 13.40 8.98
C GLY A 90 0.00 12.16 8.63
N VAL A 91 0.50 10.98 8.90
CA VAL A 91 -0.18 9.70 8.61
C VAL A 91 -1.45 9.46 9.46
N MET A 92 -1.77 10.34 10.40
CA MET A 92 -2.84 10.09 11.39
C MET A 92 -4.23 10.00 10.76
N ASP A 93 -4.55 10.83 9.76
CA ASP A 93 -5.86 10.76 9.12
C ASP A 93 -6.00 9.51 8.24
N PHE A 94 -4.92 9.10 7.59
CA PHE A 94 -4.87 7.81 6.91
C PHE A 94 -5.15 6.66 7.89
N SER A 95 -4.41 6.59 9.01
CA SER A 95 -4.57 5.54 10.00
C SER A 95 -5.96 5.54 10.68
N ARG A 96 -6.60 6.70 10.83
CA ARG A 96 -7.97 6.79 11.37
C ARG A 96 -9.01 6.21 10.42
N VAL A 97 -8.80 6.32 9.12
CA VAL A 97 -9.75 5.87 8.08
C VAL A 97 -9.50 4.43 7.69
N PHE A 98 -8.24 4.04 7.50
CA PHE A 98 -7.85 2.69 7.07
C PHE A 98 -7.51 1.74 8.23
N GLY A 99 -7.34 2.25 9.46
CA GLY A 99 -7.01 1.47 10.65
C GLY A 99 -5.52 1.38 10.95
N ASP A 100 -4.68 1.20 9.93
CA ASP A 100 -3.21 1.20 10.02
C ASP A 100 -2.64 1.74 8.70
N SER A 101 -1.38 2.15 8.69
CA SER A 101 -0.59 2.47 7.50
C SER A 101 0.24 1.27 7.00
N ARG A 102 0.01 0.09 7.58
CA ARG A 102 0.70 -1.17 7.31
C ARG A 102 -0.31 -2.31 7.14
N PHE A 103 0.11 -3.33 6.44
CA PHE A 103 -0.64 -4.58 6.38
C PHE A 103 0.30 -5.79 6.28
N ALA A 104 -0.16 -6.94 6.79
CA ALA A 104 0.44 -8.24 6.55
C ALA A 104 -0.67 -9.28 6.48
N PHE A 105 -0.63 -10.12 5.47
CA PHE A 105 -1.57 -11.23 5.32
C PHE A 105 -0.95 -12.37 4.52
N THR A 106 -1.61 -13.52 4.57
CA THR A 106 -1.23 -14.70 3.81
C THR A 106 -2.28 -14.99 2.76
N HIS A 107 -1.85 -15.30 1.55
CA HIS A 107 -2.73 -15.73 0.47
C HIS A 107 -2.07 -16.86 -0.32
N ASN A 108 -2.78 -17.98 -0.51
CA ASN A 108 -2.30 -19.17 -1.24
C ASN A 108 -0.88 -19.63 -0.82
N GLY A 109 -0.55 -19.56 0.49
CA GLY A 109 0.75 -19.96 1.03
C GLY A 109 1.87 -18.97 0.77
N MET A 110 1.58 -17.78 0.27
CA MET A 110 2.51 -16.66 0.09
C MET A 110 2.19 -15.55 1.08
N TYR A 111 3.20 -14.74 1.43
CA TYR A 111 3.07 -13.62 2.36
C TYR A 111 3.12 -12.29 1.63
N PHE A 112 2.24 -11.39 2.05
CA PHE A 112 2.11 -10.04 1.50
C PHE A 112 2.25 -9.06 2.65
N ILE A 113 3.23 -8.18 2.56
CA ILE A 113 3.57 -7.21 3.60
C ILE A 113 3.69 -5.84 2.97
N GLY A 114 2.95 -4.86 3.47
CA GLY A 114 3.09 -3.47 3.06
C GLY A 114 3.26 -2.56 4.27
N PHE A 115 4.08 -1.53 4.14
CA PHE A 115 4.33 -0.59 5.21
C PHE A 115 4.61 0.82 4.69
N ASN A 116 4.46 1.78 5.60
CA ASN A 116 4.75 3.18 5.31
C ASN A 116 6.25 3.38 5.08
N SER A 117 6.60 3.90 3.90
CA SER A 117 7.95 4.32 3.54
C SER A 117 8.01 5.80 3.19
N GLY A 118 6.92 6.52 3.42
CA GLY A 118 6.84 7.95 3.18
C GLY A 118 7.69 8.75 4.16
N PRO A 119 8.12 9.96 3.76
CA PRO A 119 8.96 10.79 4.61
C PRO A 119 8.20 11.26 5.86
N VAL A 120 8.96 11.70 6.84
CA VAL A 120 8.41 12.48 7.98
C VAL A 120 7.93 13.85 7.48
N ILE A 121 7.05 14.49 8.22
CA ILE A 121 6.51 15.80 7.87
C ILE A 121 7.64 16.76 7.46
N ARG A 122 7.50 17.36 6.25
CA ARG A 122 8.43 18.31 5.63
C ARG A 122 9.80 17.76 5.21
N MET A 123 9.95 16.45 5.13
CA MET A 123 11.12 15.81 4.49
C MET A 123 10.73 15.34 3.09
N ALA A 124 11.72 15.25 2.20
CA ALA A 124 11.51 14.74 0.84
C ALA A 124 11.83 13.24 0.74
N ASP A 125 12.90 12.82 1.40
CA ASP A 125 13.39 11.46 1.35
C ASP A 125 12.49 10.51 2.14
N GLY A 126 12.32 9.30 1.65
CA GLY A 126 11.61 8.25 2.35
C GLY A 126 12.26 7.88 3.68
N HIS A 127 11.45 7.48 4.62
CA HIS A 127 11.87 7.10 5.96
C HIS A 127 11.06 5.91 6.44
N VAL A 128 11.73 4.91 7.01
CA VAL A 128 11.07 3.81 7.71
C VAL A 128 11.32 3.96 9.20
N ALA A 129 10.27 4.25 9.94
CA ALA A 129 10.39 4.49 11.37
C ALA A 129 10.84 3.22 12.14
N PRO A 130 11.57 3.36 13.26
CA PRO A 130 12.06 2.20 14.02
C PRO A 130 10.97 1.20 14.43
N GLN A 131 9.76 1.68 14.73
CA GLN A 131 8.62 0.81 15.03
C GLN A 131 8.15 0.00 13.81
N ASP A 132 8.28 0.55 12.60
CA ASP A 132 7.90 -0.14 11.36
C ASP A 132 8.96 -1.17 11.00
N ILE A 133 10.24 -0.88 11.24
CA ILE A 133 11.34 -1.85 11.13
C ILE A 133 11.14 -3.01 12.10
N ALA A 134 10.83 -2.73 13.36
CA ALA A 134 10.58 -3.77 14.36
C ALA A 134 9.36 -4.63 13.98
N TRP A 135 8.30 -4.01 13.48
CA TRP A 135 7.11 -4.69 12.99
C TRP A 135 7.40 -5.56 11.76
N LEU A 136 8.14 -5.01 10.77
CA LEU A 136 8.57 -5.75 9.59
C LEU A 136 9.42 -6.96 9.97
N LYS A 137 10.43 -6.75 10.83
CA LYS A 137 11.28 -7.83 11.31
C LYS A 137 10.46 -8.94 11.98
N HIS A 138 9.53 -8.59 12.86
CA HIS A 138 8.65 -9.58 13.51
C HIS A 138 7.86 -10.42 12.49
N ASN A 139 7.29 -9.78 11.47
CA ASN A 139 6.57 -10.49 10.41
C ASN A 139 7.49 -11.40 9.61
N LEU A 140 8.68 -10.92 9.21
CA LEU A 140 9.66 -11.72 8.45
C LEU A 140 10.19 -12.91 9.26
N ASP A 141 10.47 -12.71 10.55
CA ASP A 141 10.89 -13.81 11.44
C ASP A 141 9.79 -14.88 11.56
N SER A 142 8.54 -14.46 11.65
CA SER A 142 7.38 -15.37 11.72
C SER A 142 7.21 -16.18 10.43
N VAL A 143 7.42 -15.55 9.27
CA VAL A 143 7.37 -16.23 7.97
C VAL A 143 8.52 -17.23 7.83
N SER A 144 9.73 -16.81 8.16
CA SER A 144 10.92 -17.68 8.09
C SER A 144 10.78 -18.91 8.98
N ALA A 145 10.14 -18.77 10.13
CA ALA A 145 9.84 -19.91 11.02
C ALA A 145 8.80 -20.88 10.44
N ALA A 146 7.94 -20.41 9.52
CA ALA A 146 6.90 -21.21 8.87
C ALA A 146 7.40 -21.98 7.62
N GLY A 147 8.57 -21.63 7.07
CA GLY A 147 9.20 -22.31 5.91
C GLY A 147 9.58 -21.33 4.78
N ASP A 148 9.90 -21.88 3.62
CA ASP A 148 10.41 -21.13 2.45
C ASP A 148 9.28 -20.58 1.55
N ALA A 149 8.28 -19.94 2.13
CA ALA A 149 7.19 -19.35 1.36
C ALA A 149 7.63 -18.04 0.69
N PRO A 150 7.16 -17.74 -0.53
CA PRO A 150 7.42 -16.45 -1.17
C PRO A 150 6.86 -15.29 -0.36
N ILE A 151 7.63 -14.18 -0.30
CA ILE A 151 7.24 -12.95 0.40
C ILE A 151 7.20 -11.82 -0.62
N PHE A 152 6.07 -11.12 -0.68
CA PHE A 152 5.89 -9.89 -1.45
C PHE A 152 5.90 -8.72 -0.48
N VAL A 153 6.79 -7.75 -0.73
CA VAL A 153 6.91 -6.54 0.07
C VAL A 153 6.51 -5.35 -0.77
N PHE A 154 5.63 -4.51 -0.23
CA PHE A 154 5.08 -3.33 -0.89
C PHE A 154 5.44 -2.08 -0.11
N THR A 155 5.98 -1.11 -0.81
CA THR A 155 6.28 0.22 -0.30
C THR A 155 5.88 1.25 -1.35
N HIS A 156 5.57 2.48 -0.93
CA HIS A 156 5.36 3.57 -1.88
C HIS A 156 6.71 4.03 -2.44
N TYR A 157 7.64 4.43 -1.58
CA TYR A 157 9.00 4.77 -2.00
C TYR A 157 9.84 3.52 -2.23
N PRO A 158 10.67 3.49 -3.32
CA PRO A 158 11.59 2.40 -3.54
C PRO A 158 12.65 2.35 -2.44
N LEU A 159 13.08 1.15 -2.11
CA LEU A 159 14.25 0.96 -1.26
C LEU A 159 15.51 1.34 -2.06
N ARG A 160 16.48 1.97 -1.38
CA ARG A 160 17.73 2.35 -2.00
C ARG A 160 18.47 1.13 -2.53
N ASN A 161 18.87 1.16 -3.80
CA ASN A 161 19.67 0.09 -4.40
C ASN A 161 21.17 0.41 -4.51
N GLY A 162 21.58 1.61 -4.08
CA GLY A 162 22.97 2.04 -4.05
C GLY A 162 23.54 2.59 -5.36
N ASP A 163 22.93 2.28 -6.51
CA ASP A 163 23.47 2.60 -7.83
C ASP A 163 22.77 3.79 -8.51
N VAL A 164 21.58 4.16 -8.06
CA VAL A 164 20.78 5.23 -8.62
C VAL A 164 20.37 6.18 -7.51
N ASP A 165 20.80 7.43 -7.62
CA ASP A 165 20.35 8.50 -6.74
C ASP A 165 18.95 8.93 -7.18
N ASN A 166 17.95 8.60 -6.38
CA ASN A 166 16.56 8.95 -6.62
C ASN A 166 16.02 9.77 -5.45
N TRP A 167 15.46 10.92 -5.75
CA TRP A 167 14.92 11.87 -4.77
C TRP A 167 13.83 11.27 -3.86
N TYR A 168 13.17 10.22 -4.32
CA TYR A 168 12.04 9.60 -3.64
C TYR A 168 12.36 8.15 -3.25
N GLU A 169 13.55 7.93 -2.72
CA GLU A 169 13.94 6.63 -2.17
C GLU A 169 14.01 6.68 -0.64
N VAL A 170 13.97 5.52 -0.01
CA VAL A 170 14.23 5.40 1.42
C VAL A 170 15.73 5.56 1.67
N THR A 171 16.10 6.65 2.32
CA THR A 171 17.50 6.99 2.65
C THR A 171 17.81 6.82 4.12
N ASP A 172 16.78 6.69 4.97
CA ASP A 172 16.92 6.59 6.43
C ASP A 172 16.03 5.46 7.00
N VAL A 173 16.67 4.57 7.74
CA VAL A 173 16.07 3.40 8.40
C VAL A 173 16.59 3.24 9.83
#